data_711b4573327329caf1864fd9d2ed0bd3
#
_entry.id   711b4573327329caf1864fd9d2ed0bd3
#
_cell.length_a   1.000
_cell.length_b   1.000
_cell.length_c   1.000
_cell.angle_alpha   90.00
_cell.angle_beta   90.00
_cell.angle_gamma   90.00
#
_symmetry.space_group_name_H-M   'P 1'
#
loop_
_entity.id
_entity.type
_entity.pdbx_description
1 polymer ?
#
loop_
_entity_poly.entity_id
_entity_poly.type
_entity_poly.pdbx_seq_one_letter_code
_entity_poly.pdbx_strand_id
1 'polypeptide(L)'
;MNNEVVAHRFIYGEKTSAKGSNFSFEYDKLYSYYSTLAKINREKKIIYIDSNVSGYSNSSQKHTNHLRRAIPGYYSVFEWEFSEDFITCKRNEIFKLIDMESRARKVSYLPQIKRIIDNVNKYIEVHQIKKLSKESKVHLKDIKSIDIDNLIESSAEVIKKDKERLLRIKKLEDKKRQDSRQNNLDRFLGQVYNKSDKSTVKYDPNYNSVYLKVDDESIKTTNSITVPLRESLA
;
A
#
# COMPACT_ATOMS: atom_id res chain seq x y z
N MET A 1 -4.81 -32.59 18.81
CA MET A 1 -5.30 -31.41 19.56
C MET A 1 -5.51 -30.27 18.56
N ASN A 2 -6.51 -29.41 18.80
CA ASN A 2 -6.71 -28.21 17.97
C ASN A 2 -5.57 -27.20 18.19
N ASN A 3 -5.14 -26.52 17.12
CA ASN A 3 -4.05 -25.54 17.15
C ASN A 3 -4.36 -24.33 18.06
N GLU A 4 -5.63 -23.92 18.16
CA GLU A 4 -6.06 -22.87 19.10
C GLU A 4 -5.79 -23.24 20.55
N VAL A 5 -6.07 -24.49 20.92
CA VAL A 5 -5.79 -25.01 22.25
C VAL A 5 -4.30 -25.08 22.52
N VAL A 6 -3.49 -25.44 21.50
CA VAL A 6 -2.02 -25.42 21.62
C VAL A 6 -1.51 -24.02 21.90
N ALA A 7 -1.97 -23.02 21.12
CA ALA A 7 -1.59 -21.62 21.29
C ALA A 7 -1.99 -21.09 22.69
N HIS A 8 -3.22 -21.37 23.12
CA HIS A 8 -3.71 -20.96 24.45
C HIS A 8 -2.85 -21.54 25.58
N ARG A 9 -2.63 -22.86 25.56
CA ARG A 9 -1.78 -23.52 26.57
C ARG A 9 -0.35 -23.01 26.57
N PHE A 10 0.20 -22.67 25.41
CA PHE A 10 1.52 -22.05 25.32
C PHE A 10 1.57 -20.70 26.03
N ILE A 11 0.59 -19.85 25.82
CA ILE A 11 0.54 -18.52 26.45
C ILE A 11 0.37 -18.61 27.97
N TYR A 12 -0.59 -19.40 28.42
CA TYR A 12 -0.97 -19.47 29.84
C TYR A 12 -0.11 -20.42 30.66
N GLY A 13 0.76 -21.21 30.03
CA GLY A 13 1.66 -22.11 30.76
C GLY A 13 0.98 -23.26 31.46
N GLU A 14 -0.23 -23.67 31.03
CA GLU A 14 -1.02 -24.73 31.61
C GLU A 14 -0.32 -26.10 31.58
N LYS A 15 0.61 -26.27 30.64
CA LYS A 15 1.43 -27.48 30.45
C LYS A 15 2.83 -27.09 29.99
N THR A 16 3.79 -28.00 30.20
CA THR A 16 5.16 -27.87 29.71
C THR A 16 5.28 -28.15 28.20
N SER A 17 4.34 -28.90 27.64
CA SER A 17 4.29 -29.22 26.20
C SER A 17 2.88 -29.55 25.75
N ALA A 18 2.59 -29.31 24.47
CA ALA A 18 1.43 -29.82 23.78
C ALA A 18 1.68 -29.90 22.27
N LYS A 19 0.99 -30.83 21.58
CA LYS A 19 1.16 -31.09 20.17
C LYS A 19 -0.20 -31.18 19.45
N GLY A 20 -0.37 -30.36 18.44
CA GLY A 20 -1.35 -30.52 17.36
C GLY A 20 -0.77 -31.36 16.22
N SER A 21 -1.23 -31.17 14.96
CA SER A 21 -0.67 -31.86 13.81
C SER A 21 0.76 -31.39 13.49
N ASN A 22 0.89 -30.11 13.15
CA ASN A 22 2.16 -29.46 12.76
C ASN A 22 2.43 -28.18 13.58
N PHE A 23 1.79 -28.07 14.73
CA PHE A 23 1.87 -26.94 15.64
C PHE A 23 2.01 -27.46 17.06
N SER A 24 3.13 -27.15 17.70
CA SER A 24 3.44 -27.71 19.01
C SER A 24 4.27 -26.72 19.82
N PHE A 25 4.29 -26.90 21.12
CA PHE A 25 5.23 -26.17 21.97
C PHE A 25 5.91 -27.09 22.97
N GLU A 26 7.07 -26.64 23.40
CA GLU A 26 7.83 -27.22 24.47
C GLU A 26 8.46 -26.10 25.31
N TYR A 27 8.12 -26.07 26.60
CA TYR A 27 8.49 -25.02 27.59
C TYR A 27 8.13 -23.60 27.11
N ASP A 28 9.15 -22.84 26.73
CA ASP A 28 9.05 -21.44 26.29
C ASP A 28 9.11 -21.24 24.77
N LYS A 29 9.14 -22.34 24.00
CA LYS A 29 9.24 -22.32 22.54
C LYS A 29 8.00 -22.92 21.87
N LEU A 30 7.47 -22.20 20.91
CA LEU A 30 6.38 -22.63 20.04
C LEU A 30 6.92 -22.93 18.64
N TYR A 31 6.49 -24.03 18.08
CA TYR A 31 6.97 -24.54 16.79
C TYR A 31 5.84 -24.57 15.76
N SER A 32 6.16 -24.16 14.56
CA SER A 32 5.39 -24.44 13.36
C SER A 32 6.18 -25.44 12.54
N TYR A 33 5.65 -26.65 12.39
CA TYR A 33 6.40 -27.81 11.93
C TYR A 33 7.62 -28.06 12.81
N TYR A 34 8.84 -27.91 12.28
CA TYR A 34 10.11 -28.09 13.02
C TYR A 34 10.81 -26.76 13.31
N SER A 35 10.26 -25.63 12.84
CA SER A 35 10.86 -24.32 13.00
C SER A 35 10.29 -23.60 14.23
N THR A 36 11.14 -22.91 14.97
CA THR A 36 10.71 -22.10 16.12
C THR A 36 9.95 -20.87 15.61
N LEU A 37 8.65 -20.86 15.83
CA LEU A 37 7.77 -19.74 15.46
C LEU A 37 7.79 -18.64 16.49
N ALA A 38 7.81 -18.99 17.77
CA ALA A 38 7.78 -18.00 18.84
C ALA A 38 8.53 -18.48 20.09
N LYS A 39 8.93 -17.48 20.89
CA LYS A 39 9.46 -17.67 22.26
C LYS A 39 8.68 -16.79 23.21
N ILE A 40 8.47 -17.26 24.46
CA ILE A 40 7.72 -16.53 25.48
C ILE A 40 8.56 -16.35 26.74
N ASN A 41 8.49 -15.15 27.31
CA ASN A 41 8.90 -14.91 28.69
C ASN A 41 7.65 -14.52 29.49
N ARG A 42 7.10 -15.45 30.27
CA ARG A 42 5.85 -15.25 31.00
C ARG A 42 6.00 -14.29 32.18
N GLU A 43 7.15 -14.29 32.84
CA GLU A 43 7.45 -13.39 33.95
C GLU A 43 7.43 -11.93 33.50
N LYS A 44 8.09 -11.64 32.35
CA LYS A 44 8.15 -10.30 31.79
C LYS A 44 6.97 -9.97 30.87
N LYS A 45 6.07 -10.93 30.64
CA LYS A 45 4.95 -10.80 29.70
C LYS A 45 5.40 -10.36 28.30
N ILE A 46 6.39 -11.08 27.74
CA ILE A 46 6.98 -10.80 26.44
C ILE A 46 6.85 -12.02 25.54
N ILE A 47 6.48 -11.77 24.29
CA ILE A 47 6.47 -12.78 23.23
C ILE A 47 7.32 -12.28 22.07
N TYR A 48 8.18 -13.16 21.59
CA TYR A 48 9.01 -12.96 20.40
C TYR A 48 8.48 -13.85 19.31
N ILE A 49 8.23 -13.30 18.13
CA ILE A 49 7.72 -14.03 16.95
C ILE A 49 8.76 -13.95 15.86
N ASP A 50 9.09 -15.09 15.24
CA ASP A 50 9.95 -15.14 14.07
C ASP A 50 9.17 -14.76 12.82
N SER A 51 9.53 -13.62 12.21
CA SER A 51 8.86 -13.10 11.01
C SER A 51 9.10 -13.97 9.79
N ASN A 52 10.26 -14.64 9.70
CA ASN A 52 10.57 -15.54 8.59
C ASN A 52 9.68 -16.78 8.63
N VAL A 53 9.60 -17.43 9.80
CA VAL A 53 8.74 -18.62 9.98
C VAL A 53 7.27 -18.26 9.84
N SER A 54 6.85 -17.10 10.34
CA SER A 54 5.46 -16.63 10.24
C SER A 54 5.00 -16.40 8.80
N GLY A 55 5.91 -15.97 7.93
CA GLY A 55 5.65 -15.68 6.52
C GLY A 55 5.89 -16.85 5.54
N TYR A 56 6.48 -17.95 6.02
CA TYR A 56 6.99 -19.03 5.15
C TYR A 56 5.92 -19.74 4.32
N SER A 57 4.72 -19.98 4.88
CA SER A 57 3.62 -20.65 4.20
C SER A 57 2.25 -20.24 4.74
N ASN A 58 1.19 -20.53 3.99
CA ASN A 58 -0.18 -20.31 4.45
C ASN A 58 -0.48 -21.05 5.77
N SER A 59 0.09 -22.22 5.98
CA SER A 59 -0.07 -23.00 7.23
C SER A 59 0.67 -22.32 8.38
N SER A 60 1.90 -21.86 8.18
CA SER A 60 2.65 -21.10 9.18
C SER A 60 1.94 -19.79 9.54
N GLN A 61 1.35 -19.13 8.56
CA GLN A 61 0.57 -17.92 8.76
C GLN A 61 -0.71 -18.19 9.59
N LYS A 62 -1.39 -19.33 9.37
CA LYS A 62 -2.51 -19.76 10.22
C LYS A 62 -2.05 -20.03 11.65
N HIS A 63 -0.90 -20.70 11.85
CA HIS A 63 -0.32 -20.94 13.16
C HIS A 63 -0.01 -19.63 13.88
N THR A 64 0.58 -18.66 13.20
CA THR A 64 0.83 -17.32 13.73
C THR A 64 -0.46 -16.60 14.12
N ASN A 65 -1.51 -16.73 13.32
CA ASN A 65 -2.82 -16.14 13.62
C ASN A 65 -3.47 -16.78 14.88
N HIS A 66 -3.34 -18.11 15.05
CA HIS A 66 -3.78 -18.76 16.29
C HIS A 66 -3.01 -18.24 17.51
N LEU A 67 -1.68 -18.09 17.37
CA LEU A 67 -0.86 -17.49 18.43
C LEU A 67 -1.32 -16.06 18.74
N ARG A 68 -1.42 -15.18 17.74
CA ARG A 68 -1.80 -13.78 17.93
C ARG A 68 -3.17 -13.60 18.61
N ARG A 69 -4.13 -14.46 18.29
CA ARG A 69 -5.46 -14.45 18.93
C ARG A 69 -5.41 -14.88 20.41
N ALA A 70 -4.46 -15.74 20.76
CA ALA A 70 -4.31 -16.21 22.14
C ALA A 70 -3.55 -15.23 23.03
N ILE A 71 -2.80 -14.26 22.46
CA ILE A 71 -1.99 -13.29 23.21
C ILE A 71 -2.88 -12.26 23.90
N PRO A 72 -2.85 -12.16 25.23
CA PRO A 72 -3.55 -11.09 25.94
C PRO A 72 -2.93 -9.71 25.66
N GLY A 73 -3.76 -8.66 25.66
CA GLY A 73 -3.32 -7.29 25.33
C GLY A 73 -2.24 -6.70 26.25
N TYR A 74 -2.01 -7.29 27.42
CA TYR A 74 -0.97 -6.84 28.33
C TYR A 74 0.43 -7.46 28.06
N TYR A 75 0.55 -8.34 27.06
CA TYR A 75 1.86 -8.82 26.59
C TYR A 75 2.50 -7.85 25.62
N SER A 76 3.82 -7.68 25.71
CA SER A 76 4.62 -7.02 24.69
C SER A 76 5.00 -8.02 23.61
N VAL A 77 4.68 -7.70 22.37
CA VAL A 77 4.98 -8.56 21.22
C VAL A 77 6.07 -7.91 20.36
N PHE A 78 7.15 -8.66 20.11
CA PHE A 78 8.24 -8.26 19.25
C PHE A 78 8.38 -9.27 18.12
N GLU A 79 8.41 -8.78 16.88
CA GLU A 79 8.46 -9.61 15.68
C GLU A 79 9.66 -9.20 14.81
N TRP A 80 10.53 -10.16 14.51
CA TRP A 80 11.67 -10.01 13.61
C TRP A 80 12.19 -11.38 13.17
N GLU A 81 13.12 -11.43 12.25
CA GLU A 81 13.82 -12.65 11.86
C GLU A 81 14.84 -13.05 12.93
N PHE A 82 14.70 -14.24 13.52
CA PHE A 82 15.54 -14.68 14.66
C PHE A 82 17.01 -14.95 14.29
N SER A 83 17.33 -14.98 13.00
CA SER A 83 18.72 -15.06 12.51
C SER A 83 19.50 -13.75 12.73
N GLU A 84 18.80 -12.62 12.90
CA GLU A 84 19.39 -11.30 13.09
C GLU A 84 19.10 -10.73 14.48
N ASP A 85 19.85 -9.69 14.85
CA ASP A 85 19.52 -8.88 16.03
C ASP A 85 18.30 -7.98 15.75
N PHE A 86 17.41 -7.86 16.74
CA PHE A 86 16.17 -7.08 16.61
C PHE A 86 16.41 -5.64 16.17
N ILE A 87 17.37 -4.95 16.79
CA ILE A 87 17.66 -3.53 16.48
C ILE A 87 18.19 -3.39 15.05
N THR A 88 19.07 -4.28 14.62
CA THR A 88 19.62 -4.33 13.26
C THR A 88 18.52 -4.55 12.23
N CYS A 89 17.66 -5.54 12.46
CA CYS A 89 16.52 -5.84 11.60
C CYS A 89 15.58 -4.63 11.47
N LYS A 90 15.22 -3.99 12.61
CA LYS A 90 14.31 -2.83 12.59
C LYS A 90 14.94 -1.59 11.98
N ARG A 91 16.23 -1.36 12.17
CA ARG A 91 16.97 -0.31 11.45
C ARG A 91 16.87 -0.48 9.94
N ASN A 92 17.18 -1.68 9.44
CA ASN A 92 17.13 -1.97 8.00
C ASN A 92 15.72 -1.80 7.44
N GLU A 93 14.69 -2.22 8.18
CA GLU A 93 13.28 -2.02 7.83
C GLU A 93 12.92 -0.53 7.74
N ILE A 94 13.32 0.28 8.71
CA ILE A 94 13.09 1.73 8.73
C ILE A 94 13.77 2.41 7.53
N PHE A 95 15.06 2.13 7.27
CA PHE A 95 15.78 2.75 6.16
C PHE A 95 15.18 2.39 4.80
N LYS A 96 14.72 1.14 4.64
CA LYS A 96 13.97 0.73 3.45
C LYS A 96 12.67 1.52 3.29
N LEU A 97 11.93 1.72 4.37
CA LEU A 97 10.68 2.50 4.33
C LEU A 97 10.95 3.98 4.06
N ILE A 98 12.04 4.57 4.57
CA ILE A 98 12.46 5.94 4.26
C ILE A 98 12.77 6.08 2.76
N ASP A 99 13.49 5.13 2.17
CA ASP A 99 13.75 5.11 0.73
C ASP A 99 12.44 4.97 -0.08
N MET A 100 11.51 4.12 0.36
CA MET A 100 10.19 4.01 -0.25
C MET A 100 9.37 5.30 -0.10
N GLU A 101 9.41 5.96 1.07
CA GLU A 101 8.74 7.24 1.32
C GLU A 101 9.23 8.34 0.38
N SER A 102 10.55 8.43 0.14
CA SER A 102 11.14 9.43 -0.77
C SER A 102 10.63 9.32 -2.21
N ARG A 103 10.15 8.14 -2.62
CA ARG A 103 9.61 7.84 -3.95
C ARG A 103 8.08 7.77 -3.97
N ALA A 104 7.44 7.81 -2.78
CA ALA A 104 6.02 7.61 -2.64
C ALA A 104 5.22 8.81 -3.16
N ARG A 105 4.19 8.55 -4.00
CA ARG A 105 3.30 9.57 -4.56
C ARG A 105 1.85 9.44 -4.10
N LYS A 106 1.45 8.24 -3.68
CA LYS A 106 0.05 7.92 -3.34
C LYS A 106 -0.14 7.40 -1.93
N VAL A 107 0.86 6.73 -1.38
CA VAL A 107 0.77 6.08 -0.06
C VAL A 107 1.97 6.54 0.76
N SER A 108 1.74 7.05 1.97
CA SER A 108 2.81 7.41 2.90
C SER A 108 3.18 6.22 3.79
N TYR A 109 4.47 6.00 3.96
CA TYR A 109 5.06 5.00 4.87
C TYR A 109 5.40 5.56 6.25
N LEU A 110 5.24 6.87 6.46
CA LEU A 110 5.54 7.54 7.74
C LEU A 110 4.84 6.93 8.96
N PRO A 111 3.55 6.53 8.89
CA PRO A 111 2.90 5.86 10.02
C PRO A 111 3.56 4.52 10.38
N GLN A 112 4.08 3.79 9.37
CA GLN A 112 4.78 2.53 9.60
C GLN A 112 6.14 2.77 10.24
N ILE A 113 6.90 3.76 9.76
CA ILE A 113 8.20 4.18 10.32
C ILE A 113 8.02 4.54 11.80
N LYS A 114 7.04 5.41 12.12
CA LYS A 114 6.74 5.80 13.48
C LYS A 114 6.43 4.60 14.39
N ARG A 115 5.56 3.70 13.92
CA ARG A 115 5.21 2.48 14.65
C ARG A 115 6.42 1.58 14.94
N ILE A 116 7.36 1.48 13.99
CA ILE A 116 8.58 0.69 14.19
C ILE A 116 9.49 1.36 15.22
N ILE A 117 9.66 2.68 15.16
CA ILE A 117 10.45 3.44 16.15
C ILE A 117 9.85 3.27 17.55
N ASP A 118 8.52 3.37 17.70
CA ASP A 118 7.84 3.15 18.98
C ASP A 118 8.06 1.72 19.50
N ASN A 119 8.04 0.73 18.60
CA ASN A 119 8.33 -0.67 18.94
C ASN A 119 9.79 -0.86 19.39
N VAL A 120 10.75 -0.20 18.74
CA VAL A 120 12.16 -0.20 19.17
C VAL A 120 12.32 0.43 20.55
N ASN A 121 11.68 1.56 20.81
CA ASN A 121 11.71 2.21 22.13
C ASN A 121 11.15 1.28 23.22
N LYS A 122 10.02 0.65 22.98
CA LYS A 122 9.42 -0.33 23.87
C LYS A 122 10.33 -1.54 24.14
N TYR A 123 11.01 -2.02 23.08
CA TYR A 123 11.99 -3.11 23.20
C TYR A 123 13.14 -2.73 24.14
N ILE A 124 13.64 -1.50 24.02
CA ILE A 124 14.74 -0.99 24.83
C ILE A 124 14.33 -0.82 26.30
N GLU A 125 13.13 -0.34 26.59
CA GLU A 125 12.59 -0.24 27.94
C GLU A 125 12.57 -1.61 28.63
N VAL A 126 12.08 -2.63 27.92
CA VAL A 126 11.96 -3.99 28.44
C VAL A 126 13.32 -4.69 28.63
N HIS A 127 14.27 -4.46 27.71
CA HIS A 127 15.55 -5.20 27.68
C HIS A 127 16.73 -4.47 28.32
N GLN A 128 16.60 -3.19 28.63
CA GLN A 128 17.64 -2.31 29.17
C GLN A 128 18.82 -2.11 28.18
N ILE A 129 19.12 -0.88 27.83
CA ILE A 129 20.18 -0.50 26.85
C ILE A 129 21.55 -1.08 27.18
N LYS A 130 21.86 -1.26 28.47
CA LYS A 130 23.18 -1.76 28.90
C LYS A 130 23.52 -3.16 28.36
N LYS A 131 22.50 -3.99 28.10
CA LYS A 131 22.63 -5.38 27.64
C LYS A 131 22.74 -5.52 26.11
N LEU A 132 22.58 -4.44 25.34
CA LEU A 132 22.70 -4.45 23.89
C LEU A 132 24.15 -4.64 23.46
N SER A 133 24.36 -5.30 22.33
CA SER A 133 25.67 -5.41 21.69
C SER A 133 26.23 -4.02 21.29
N LYS A 134 27.53 -3.95 21.00
CA LYS A 134 28.13 -2.70 20.52
C LYS A 134 27.49 -2.25 19.21
N GLU A 135 27.26 -3.19 18.30
CA GLU A 135 26.63 -2.96 17.00
C GLU A 135 25.18 -2.45 17.14
N SER A 136 24.37 -3.14 17.96
CA SER A 136 22.99 -2.70 18.24
C SER A 136 22.93 -1.28 18.84
N LYS A 137 23.92 -0.89 19.64
CA LYS A 137 24.02 0.50 20.17
C LYS A 137 24.32 1.53 19.09
N VAL A 138 25.13 1.19 18.07
CA VAL A 138 25.37 2.05 16.90
C VAL A 138 24.07 2.19 16.09
N HIS A 139 23.44 1.08 15.75
CA HIS A 139 22.19 1.08 14.99
C HIS A 139 21.05 1.81 15.73
N LEU A 140 21.04 1.74 17.05
CA LEU A 140 20.08 2.51 17.85
C LEU A 140 20.32 4.02 17.75
N LYS A 141 21.57 4.46 17.67
CA LYS A 141 21.90 5.89 17.43
C LYS A 141 21.38 6.33 16.06
N ASP A 142 21.58 5.52 15.03
CA ASP A 142 21.06 5.78 13.69
C ASP A 142 19.52 5.96 13.72
N ILE A 143 18.80 5.04 14.39
CA ILE A 143 17.34 5.14 14.51
C ILE A 143 16.92 6.41 15.27
N LYS A 144 17.63 6.77 16.36
CA LYS A 144 17.32 7.97 17.15
C LYS A 144 17.66 9.28 16.44
N SER A 145 18.55 9.26 15.46
CA SER A 145 18.89 10.43 14.65
C SER A 145 17.87 10.74 13.55
N ILE A 146 16.86 9.89 13.34
CA ILE A 146 15.84 10.09 12.32
C ILE A 146 14.90 11.21 12.76
N ASP A 147 14.92 12.29 12.00
CA ASP A 147 14.01 13.42 12.16
C ASP A 147 12.70 13.15 11.39
N ILE A 148 11.69 12.71 12.13
CA ILE A 148 10.37 12.35 11.57
C ILE A 148 9.66 13.60 11.04
N ASP A 149 9.81 14.74 11.70
CA ASP A 149 9.11 15.98 11.31
C ASP A 149 9.65 16.51 9.98
N ASN A 150 10.96 16.48 9.79
CA ASN A 150 11.58 16.80 8.50
C ASN A 150 11.14 15.81 7.38
N LEU A 151 11.02 14.53 7.69
CA LEU A 151 10.49 13.55 6.73
C LEU A 151 9.03 13.86 6.35
N ILE A 152 8.19 14.28 7.29
CA ILE A 152 6.81 14.68 7.03
C ILE A 152 6.75 15.89 6.11
N GLU A 153 7.53 16.93 6.39
CA GLU A 153 7.57 18.14 5.57
C GLU A 153 8.04 17.85 4.14
N SER A 154 9.14 17.09 3.99
CA SER A 154 9.66 16.72 2.67
C SER A 154 8.68 15.90 1.86
N SER A 155 8.00 14.95 2.47
CA SER A 155 6.96 14.12 1.81
C SER A 155 5.75 14.95 1.40
N ALA A 156 5.31 15.89 2.25
CA ALA A 156 4.20 16.78 1.95
C ALA A 156 4.52 17.68 0.74
N GLU A 157 5.75 18.19 0.63
CA GLU A 157 6.19 18.97 -0.53
C GLU A 157 6.19 18.16 -1.83
N VAL A 158 6.69 16.91 -1.80
CA VAL A 158 6.70 16.03 -2.97
C VAL A 158 5.28 15.75 -3.45
N ILE A 159 4.36 15.42 -2.51
CA ILE A 159 2.95 15.18 -2.83
C ILE A 159 2.28 16.43 -3.41
N LYS A 160 2.58 17.62 -2.88
CA LYS A 160 2.06 18.89 -3.38
C LYS A 160 2.54 19.17 -4.81
N LYS A 161 3.84 19.03 -5.07
CA LYS A 161 4.43 19.21 -6.41
C LYS A 161 3.84 18.23 -7.43
N ASP A 162 3.61 16.96 -7.05
CA ASP A 162 3.01 15.96 -7.95
C ASP A 162 1.53 16.26 -8.24
N LYS A 163 0.75 16.70 -7.24
CA LYS A 163 -0.63 17.17 -7.45
C LYS A 163 -0.70 18.35 -8.41
N GLU A 164 0.17 19.34 -8.26
CA GLU A 164 0.26 20.48 -9.18
C GLU A 164 0.61 20.05 -10.59
N ARG A 165 1.56 19.10 -10.76
CA ARG A 165 1.92 18.52 -12.04
C ARG A 165 0.75 17.82 -12.72
N LEU A 166 0.04 16.95 -11.98
CA LEU A 166 -1.13 16.22 -12.48
C LEU A 166 -2.26 17.19 -12.91
N LEU A 167 -2.45 18.26 -12.15
CA LEU A 167 -3.45 19.29 -12.45
C LEU A 167 -3.09 20.07 -13.73
N ARG A 168 -1.80 20.34 -13.98
CA ARG A 168 -1.30 20.94 -15.22
C ARG A 168 -1.53 20.01 -16.42
N ILE A 169 -1.21 18.72 -16.27
CA ILE A 169 -1.43 17.72 -17.33
C ILE A 169 -2.91 17.65 -17.69
N LYS A 170 -3.79 17.55 -16.69
CA LYS A 170 -5.23 17.51 -16.90
C LYS A 170 -5.75 18.77 -17.63
N LYS A 171 -5.30 19.96 -17.23
CA LYS A 171 -5.66 21.20 -17.92
C LYS A 171 -5.22 21.21 -19.40
N LEU A 172 -4.02 20.69 -19.68
CA LEU A 172 -3.52 20.58 -21.05
C LEU A 172 -4.34 19.58 -21.90
N GLU A 173 -4.72 18.46 -21.31
CA GLU A 173 -5.57 17.48 -21.97
C GLU A 173 -6.97 18.03 -22.23
N ASP A 174 -7.58 18.71 -21.24
CA ASP A 174 -8.88 19.35 -21.40
C ASP A 174 -8.86 20.43 -22.48
N LYS A 175 -7.79 21.24 -22.54
CA LYS A 175 -7.59 22.21 -23.62
C LYS A 175 -7.48 21.54 -24.97
N LYS A 176 -6.64 20.49 -25.10
CA LYS A 176 -6.55 19.73 -26.35
C LYS A 176 -7.88 19.13 -26.80
N ARG A 177 -8.70 18.66 -25.84
CA ARG A 177 -10.06 18.17 -26.13
C ARG A 177 -10.98 19.29 -26.64
N GLN A 178 -10.90 20.48 -26.01
CA GLN A 178 -11.69 21.64 -26.47
C GLN A 178 -11.27 22.10 -27.87
N ASP A 179 -9.95 22.24 -28.10
CA ASP A 179 -9.41 22.64 -29.39
C ASP A 179 -9.82 21.62 -30.51
N SER A 180 -9.74 20.32 -30.17
CA SER A 180 -10.18 19.27 -31.11
C SER A 180 -11.68 19.33 -31.42
N ARG A 181 -12.52 19.60 -30.39
CA ARG A 181 -13.96 19.79 -30.60
C ARG A 181 -14.26 21.00 -31.47
N GLN A 182 -13.59 22.13 -31.21
CA GLN A 182 -13.75 23.34 -31.98
C GLN A 182 -13.33 23.12 -33.45
N ASN A 183 -12.16 22.50 -33.66
CA ASN A 183 -11.70 22.17 -35.02
C ASN A 183 -12.66 21.25 -35.80
N ASN A 184 -13.28 20.28 -35.09
CA ASN A 184 -14.28 19.40 -35.70
C ASN A 184 -15.57 20.16 -36.01
N LEU A 185 -15.99 21.08 -35.15
CA LEU A 185 -17.14 21.95 -35.38
C LEU A 185 -16.90 22.90 -36.57
N ASP A 186 -15.74 23.55 -36.61
CA ASP A 186 -15.36 24.46 -37.70
C ASP A 186 -15.28 23.75 -39.04
N ARG A 187 -14.72 22.51 -39.05
CA ARG A 187 -14.70 21.67 -40.26
C ARG A 187 -16.12 21.29 -40.70
N PHE A 188 -16.98 20.92 -39.73
CA PHE A 188 -18.39 20.60 -40.03
C PHE A 188 -19.12 21.80 -40.61
N LEU A 189 -19.01 22.97 -39.99
CA LEU A 189 -19.64 24.20 -40.47
C LEU A 189 -19.11 24.58 -41.89
N GLY A 190 -17.80 24.46 -42.12
CA GLY A 190 -17.20 24.69 -43.44
C GLY A 190 -17.76 23.73 -44.52
N GLN A 191 -18.03 22.46 -44.15
CA GLN A 191 -18.65 21.49 -45.07
C GLN A 191 -20.13 21.79 -45.35
N VAL A 192 -20.88 22.22 -44.31
CA VAL A 192 -22.29 22.59 -44.45
C VAL A 192 -22.45 23.82 -45.35
N TYR A 193 -21.57 24.82 -45.23
CA TYR A 193 -21.68 26.06 -45.99
C TYR A 193 -21.09 25.96 -47.42
N ASN A 194 -20.08 25.11 -47.63
CA ASN A 194 -19.38 25.05 -48.95
C ASN A 194 -19.87 23.96 -49.90
N LYS A 195 -21.00 23.34 -49.71
CA LYS A 195 -21.68 22.35 -50.59
C LYS A 195 -20.81 21.40 -51.46
N SER A 196 -19.47 21.50 -51.38
CA SER A 196 -18.54 20.85 -52.32
C SER A 196 -17.90 19.56 -51.80
N ASP A 197 -18.02 19.24 -50.53
CA ASP A 197 -17.31 18.09 -49.97
C ASP A 197 -18.26 17.11 -49.26
N LYS A 198 -18.53 15.98 -49.94
CA LYS A 198 -19.30 14.84 -49.40
C LYS A 198 -18.50 14.04 -48.38
N SER A 199 -17.58 14.64 -47.64
CA SER A 199 -16.73 13.93 -46.72
C SER A 199 -17.45 13.67 -45.38
N THR A 200 -17.49 12.41 -44.99
CA THR A 200 -17.98 11.98 -43.67
C THR A 200 -17.00 12.43 -42.60
N VAL A 201 -17.43 13.28 -41.67
CA VAL A 201 -16.61 13.58 -40.47
C VAL A 201 -16.48 12.30 -39.69
N LYS A 202 -15.27 11.79 -39.53
CA LYS A 202 -15.05 10.55 -38.76
C LYS A 202 -15.31 10.76 -37.30
N TYR A 203 -16.08 9.84 -36.70
CA TYR A 203 -16.30 9.74 -35.27
C TYR A 203 -15.02 9.36 -34.54
N ASP A 204 -14.69 10.11 -33.52
CA ASP A 204 -13.69 9.72 -32.55
C ASP A 204 -14.40 9.26 -31.25
N PRO A 205 -14.36 7.95 -30.93
CA PRO A 205 -15.06 7.42 -29.74
C PRO A 205 -14.54 8.02 -28.43
N ASN A 206 -13.33 8.58 -28.42
CA ASN A 206 -12.76 9.22 -27.22
C ASN A 206 -13.36 10.60 -26.94
N TYR A 207 -14.07 11.19 -27.90
CA TYR A 207 -14.61 12.55 -27.80
C TYR A 207 -16.13 12.63 -27.73
N ASN A 208 -16.83 11.50 -27.64
CA ASN A 208 -18.31 11.47 -27.67
C ASN A 208 -18.91 12.28 -28.87
N SER A 209 -18.18 12.32 -29.98
CA SER A 209 -18.64 13.07 -31.16
C SER A 209 -19.68 12.25 -31.89
N VAL A 210 -20.74 12.89 -32.27
CA VAL A 210 -21.78 12.29 -33.10
C VAL A 210 -21.35 12.39 -34.56
N TYR A 211 -21.42 11.29 -35.32
CA TYR A 211 -21.29 11.38 -36.77
C TYR A 211 -22.43 12.19 -37.33
N LEU A 212 -22.07 13.15 -38.15
CA LEU A 212 -23.05 13.87 -38.93
C LEU A 212 -22.76 13.59 -40.38
N LYS A 213 -23.71 12.97 -41.08
CA LYS A 213 -23.70 12.84 -42.53
C LYS A 213 -24.63 13.90 -43.09
N VAL A 214 -24.09 14.79 -43.89
CA VAL A 214 -24.86 15.83 -44.54
C VAL A 214 -25.14 15.38 -45.97
N ASP A 215 -26.38 15.16 -46.29
CA ASP A 215 -26.87 14.96 -47.65
C ASP A 215 -27.47 16.30 -48.16
N ASP A 216 -27.79 16.39 -49.44
CA ASP A 216 -28.30 17.64 -50.06
C ASP A 216 -29.58 18.19 -49.42
N GLU A 217 -30.35 17.36 -48.69
CA GLU A 217 -31.63 17.73 -48.08
C GLU A 217 -31.71 17.50 -46.56
N SER A 218 -30.74 16.76 -45.96
CA SER A 218 -30.83 16.37 -44.54
C SER A 218 -29.49 16.15 -43.86
N ILE A 219 -29.51 16.29 -42.55
CA ILE A 219 -28.39 15.89 -41.67
C ILE A 219 -28.79 14.61 -40.95
N LYS A 220 -27.98 13.56 -41.07
CA LYS A 220 -28.15 12.29 -40.40
C LYS A 220 -27.13 12.13 -39.28
N THR A 221 -27.59 11.80 -38.07
CA THR A 221 -26.70 11.49 -36.92
C THR A 221 -26.43 9.99 -36.86
N THR A 222 -25.41 9.59 -36.07
CA THR A 222 -25.11 8.18 -35.76
C THR A 222 -26.26 7.44 -35.09
N ASN A 223 -27.16 8.15 -34.45
CA ASN A 223 -28.33 7.58 -33.82
C ASN A 223 -29.56 7.51 -34.74
N SER A 224 -29.33 7.54 -36.07
CA SER A 224 -30.38 7.47 -37.08
C SER A 224 -31.40 8.61 -37.03
N ILE A 225 -31.11 9.69 -36.32
CA ILE A 225 -31.94 10.89 -36.33
C ILE A 225 -31.67 11.63 -37.63
N THR A 226 -32.70 11.88 -38.41
CA THR A 226 -32.62 12.66 -39.64
C THR A 226 -33.28 14.01 -39.38
N VAL A 227 -32.54 15.09 -39.61
CA VAL A 227 -33.06 16.46 -39.47
C VAL A 227 -33.00 17.11 -40.86
N PRO A 228 -34.11 17.67 -41.35
CA PRO A 228 -34.09 18.45 -42.62
C PRO A 228 -33.08 19.61 -42.52
N LEU A 229 -32.33 19.84 -43.61
CA LEU A 229 -31.28 20.86 -43.61
C LEU A 229 -31.85 22.27 -43.30
N ARG A 230 -33.10 22.54 -43.67
CA ARG A 230 -33.75 23.81 -43.40
C ARG A 230 -34.06 24.06 -41.93
N GLU A 231 -34.26 22.99 -41.15
CA GLU A 231 -34.60 23.09 -39.71
C GLU A 231 -33.33 23.06 -38.83
N SER A 232 -32.19 22.58 -39.38
CA SER A 232 -30.92 22.50 -38.64
C SER A 232 -30.13 23.81 -38.66
N LEU A 233 -30.55 24.78 -39.43
CA LEU A 233 -29.90 26.09 -39.61
C LEU A 233 -30.70 27.24 -38.92
N ALA A 234 -31.81 26.94 -38.26
CA ALA A 234 -32.57 27.86 -37.44
C ALA A 234 -32.13 27.82 -35.97
#